data_6d9e04396e4391f466e734e9188731d3
#
_entry.id   6d9e04396e4391f466e734e9188731d3
#
_cell.length_a   1.000
_cell.length_b   1.000
_cell.length_c   1.000
_cell.angle_alpha   90.00
_cell.angle_beta   90.00
_cell.angle_gamma   90.00
#
_symmetry.space_group_name_H-M   'P 1'
#
loop_
_entity.id
_entity.type
_entity.pdbx_description
1 polymer ?
#
loop_
_entity_poly.entity_id
_entity_poly.type
_entity_poly.pdbx_seq_one_letter_code
_entity_poly.pdbx_strand_id
1 'polypeptide(L)'
;MAVKFGVAMGCHVTVISRGTAKKEEAMKVLGAHDFLDSTDKEAWDASKERFDQILDTISADHDIKAYMSTLNINGKLILVGAPSKPIQLGAFDFIPRRKALVGSLIGGIKETQDMLNFCGEKGIFCEVEVIKPEQINVAYDRAVAGDVKYRFSIDVSHM
;
A
#
# COMPACT_ATOMS: atom_id res chain seq x y z
N MET A 1 4.45 5.70 -0.63
CA MET A 1 4.24 6.39 0.67
C MET A 1 4.03 5.40 1.82
N ALA A 2 3.07 4.46 1.79
CA ALA A 2 2.81 3.53 2.90
C ALA A 2 4.08 2.82 3.43
N VAL A 3 4.94 2.33 2.55
CA VAL A 3 6.23 1.71 2.93
C VAL A 3 7.10 2.69 3.71
N LYS A 4 7.31 3.89 3.17
CA LYS A 4 8.13 4.94 3.82
C LYS A 4 7.59 5.34 5.19
N PHE A 5 6.27 5.47 5.32
CA PHE A 5 5.64 5.72 6.63
C PHE A 5 5.87 4.59 7.62
N GLY A 6 5.61 3.34 7.21
CA GLY A 6 5.81 2.19 8.09
C GLY A 6 7.25 2.09 8.59
N VAL A 7 8.22 2.27 7.70
CA VAL A 7 9.65 2.30 8.08
C VAL A 7 9.96 3.43 9.05
N ALA A 8 9.51 4.66 8.77
CA ALA A 8 9.76 5.82 9.63
C ALA A 8 9.08 5.72 11.00
N MET A 9 8.00 4.94 11.11
CA MET A 9 7.32 4.61 12.36
C MET A 9 7.96 3.42 13.10
N GLY A 10 9.06 2.87 12.59
CA GLY A 10 9.78 1.74 13.22
C GLY A 10 9.15 0.37 12.98
N CYS A 11 8.25 0.23 12.01
CA CYS A 11 7.68 -1.06 11.66
C CYS A 11 8.65 -1.91 10.83
N HIS A 12 8.59 -3.23 10.99
CA HIS A 12 9.16 -4.15 10.01
C HIS A 12 8.19 -4.28 8.83
N VAL A 13 8.54 -3.68 7.70
CA VAL A 13 7.64 -3.54 6.54
C VAL A 13 7.93 -4.63 5.50
N THR A 14 6.91 -5.42 5.20
CA THR A 14 6.91 -6.37 4.07
C THR A 14 5.99 -5.84 2.98
N VAL A 15 6.49 -5.69 1.76
CA VAL A 15 5.65 -5.38 0.60
C VAL A 15 5.11 -6.67 0.00
N ILE A 16 3.78 -6.75 -0.16
CA ILE A 16 3.11 -7.86 -0.83
C ILE A 16 2.71 -7.41 -2.24
N SER A 17 3.11 -8.15 -3.26
CA SER A 17 2.79 -7.84 -4.65
C SER A 17 2.73 -9.11 -5.51
N ARG A 18 2.06 -9.04 -6.66
CA ARG A 18 2.05 -10.13 -7.63
C ARG A 18 3.35 -10.14 -8.43
N GLY A 19 4.06 -11.27 -8.42
CA GLY A 19 5.36 -11.44 -9.07
C GLY A 19 6.45 -10.59 -8.41
N THR A 20 7.67 -10.73 -8.91
CA THR A 20 8.87 -10.13 -8.32
C THR A 20 9.31 -8.81 -8.95
N ALA A 21 8.61 -8.32 -9.99
CA ALA A 21 9.02 -7.14 -10.76
C ALA A 21 9.24 -5.87 -9.91
N LYS A 22 8.49 -5.73 -8.81
CA LYS A 22 8.58 -4.58 -7.89
C LYS A 22 9.50 -4.81 -6.69
N LYS A 23 10.14 -6.00 -6.58
CA LYS A 23 10.90 -6.38 -5.39
C LYS A 23 12.11 -5.46 -5.15
N GLU A 24 12.92 -5.28 -6.17
CA GLU A 24 14.14 -4.47 -6.05
C GLU A 24 13.80 -3.01 -5.66
N GLU A 25 12.81 -2.44 -6.29
CA GLU A 25 12.34 -1.09 -6.01
C GLU A 25 11.76 -0.97 -4.59
N ALA A 26 10.92 -1.92 -4.18
CA ALA A 26 10.33 -1.92 -2.84
C ALA A 26 11.40 -1.94 -1.74
N MET A 27 12.44 -2.75 -1.93
CA MET A 27 13.50 -2.92 -0.92
C MET A 27 14.56 -1.83 -1.01
N LYS A 28 15.08 -1.50 -2.21
CA LYS A 28 16.20 -0.58 -2.36
C LYS A 28 15.81 0.89 -2.41
N VAL A 29 14.64 1.21 -2.95
CA VAL A 29 14.18 2.60 -3.13
C VAL A 29 13.21 3.02 -2.04
N LEU A 30 12.22 2.16 -1.73
CA LEU A 30 11.20 2.50 -0.74
C LEU A 30 11.59 2.12 0.69
N GLY A 31 12.61 1.29 0.86
CA GLY A 31 13.14 0.89 2.16
C GLY A 31 12.36 -0.25 2.85
N ALA A 32 11.58 -1.02 2.12
CA ALA A 32 10.94 -2.22 2.69
C ALA A 32 11.99 -3.20 3.20
N HIS A 33 11.70 -3.87 4.32
CA HIS A 33 12.58 -4.86 4.92
C HIS A 33 12.44 -6.22 4.25
N ASP A 34 11.24 -6.50 3.74
CA ASP A 34 10.90 -7.78 3.13
C ASP A 34 9.98 -7.61 1.93
N PHE A 35 9.91 -8.65 1.10
CA PHE A 35 9.02 -8.72 -0.04
C PHE A 35 8.38 -10.10 -0.15
N LEU A 36 7.06 -10.16 -0.25
CA LEU A 36 6.28 -11.37 -0.44
C LEU A 36 5.62 -11.36 -1.83
N ASP A 37 5.98 -12.33 -2.67
CA ASP A 37 5.25 -12.57 -3.91
C ASP A 37 3.95 -13.32 -3.60
N SER A 38 2.81 -12.69 -3.85
CA SER A 38 1.50 -13.30 -3.60
C SER A 38 1.15 -14.44 -4.57
N THR A 39 1.95 -14.68 -5.60
CA THR A 39 1.79 -15.79 -6.53
C THR A 39 2.65 -17.00 -6.16
N ASP A 40 3.62 -16.84 -5.28
CA ASP A 40 4.42 -17.91 -4.72
C ASP A 40 3.65 -18.60 -3.59
N LYS A 41 3.13 -19.78 -3.89
CA LYS A 41 2.28 -20.52 -2.95
C LYS A 41 3.05 -20.95 -1.68
N GLU A 42 4.32 -21.33 -1.80
CA GLU A 42 5.11 -21.76 -0.63
C GLU A 42 5.40 -20.57 0.28
N ALA A 43 5.84 -19.44 -0.29
CA ALA A 43 6.09 -18.22 0.46
C ALA A 43 4.80 -17.67 1.10
N TRP A 44 3.67 -17.78 0.41
CA TRP A 44 2.36 -17.39 0.93
C TRP A 44 1.93 -18.26 2.12
N ASP A 45 2.03 -19.59 1.98
CA ASP A 45 1.69 -20.53 3.04
C ASP A 45 2.61 -20.37 4.26
N ALA A 46 3.88 -20.07 4.06
CA ALA A 46 4.84 -19.75 5.12
C ALA A 46 4.56 -18.40 5.80
N SER A 47 3.75 -17.54 5.18
CA SER A 47 3.38 -16.23 5.73
C SER A 47 2.09 -16.25 6.55
N LYS A 48 1.49 -17.41 6.79
CA LYS A 48 0.30 -17.53 7.65
C LYS A 48 0.63 -17.05 9.07
N GLU A 49 -0.30 -16.25 9.61
CA GLU A 49 -0.22 -15.74 10.99
C GLU A 49 1.02 -14.87 11.28
N ARG A 50 1.57 -14.23 10.26
CA ARG A 50 2.82 -13.47 10.34
C ARG A 50 2.61 -11.99 10.63
N PHE A 51 1.59 -11.35 10.05
CA PHE A 51 1.47 -9.89 10.05
C PHE A 51 0.56 -9.37 11.16
N ASP A 52 1.01 -8.35 11.88
CA ASP A 52 0.19 -7.67 12.89
C ASP A 52 -0.79 -6.69 12.22
N GLN A 53 -0.37 -6.08 11.11
CA GLN A 53 -1.21 -5.19 10.33
C GLN A 53 -0.93 -5.36 8.84
N ILE A 54 -1.99 -5.30 8.04
CA ILE A 54 -1.92 -5.27 6.58
C ILE A 54 -2.65 -4.01 6.12
N LEU A 55 -1.94 -3.10 5.45
CA LEU A 55 -2.54 -1.96 4.78
C LEU A 55 -2.85 -2.36 3.34
N ASP A 56 -4.13 -2.55 3.04
CA ASP A 56 -4.60 -2.96 1.73
C ASP A 56 -4.93 -1.75 0.87
N THR A 57 -4.09 -1.51 -0.13
CA THR A 57 -4.21 -0.40 -1.08
C THR A 57 -4.75 -0.86 -2.45
N ILE A 58 -5.21 -2.12 -2.56
CA ILE A 58 -5.61 -2.72 -3.82
C ILE A 58 -7.06 -2.34 -4.13
N SER A 59 -7.28 -1.67 -5.26
CA SER A 59 -8.63 -1.35 -5.74
C SER A 59 -9.19 -2.39 -6.72
N ALA A 60 -8.37 -3.28 -7.24
CA ALA A 60 -8.83 -4.41 -8.04
C ALA A 60 -9.43 -5.51 -7.15
N ASP A 61 -10.30 -6.33 -7.71
CA ASP A 61 -10.84 -7.49 -7.00
C ASP A 61 -9.72 -8.48 -6.65
N HIS A 62 -9.67 -8.89 -5.40
CA HIS A 62 -8.68 -9.84 -4.89
C HIS A 62 -9.24 -10.63 -3.70
N ASP A 63 -8.55 -11.68 -3.29
CA ASP A 63 -9.00 -12.57 -2.21
C ASP A 63 -8.62 -12.01 -0.82
N ILE A 64 -9.50 -11.17 -0.27
CA ILE A 64 -9.36 -10.60 1.09
C ILE A 64 -9.21 -11.71 2.15
N LYS A 65 -9.87 -12.84 1.97
CA LYS A 65 -9.79 -13.97 2.92
C LYS A 65 -8.37 -14.55 2.97
N ALA A 66 -7.70 -14.64 1.83
CA ALA A 66 -6.30 -15.07 1.79
C ALA A 66 -5.41 -14.12 2.62
N TYR A 67 -5.59 -12.80 2.48
CA TYR A 67 -4.85 -11.82 3.30
C TYR A 67 -5.21 -11.93 4.79
N MET A 68 -6.48 -12.12 5.14
CA MET A 68 -6.90 -12.37 6.53
C MET A 68 -6.20 -13.59 7.14
N SER A 69 -5.87 -14.62 6.34
CA SER A 69 -5.18 -15.81 6.82
C SER A 69 -3.73 -15.54 7.26
N THR A 70 -3.09 -14.52 6.71
CA THR A 70 -1.71 -14.13 7.05
C THR A 70 -1.61 -13.22 8.27
N LEU A 71 -2.72 -12.74 8.81
CA LEU A 71 -2.76 -11.93 10.02
C LEU A 71 -2.49 -12.77 11.28
N ASN A 72 -1.65 -12.24 12.15
CA ASN A 72 -1.38 -12.76 13.48
C ASN A 72 -2.56 -12.55 14.44
N ILE A 73 -2.43 -12.99 15.68
CA ILE A 73 -3.41 -12.73 16.75
C ILE A 73 -3.60 -11.22 16.96
N ASN A 74 -4.85 -10.77 17.12
CA ASN A 74 -5.23 -9.35 17.14
C ASN A 74 -4.87 -8.56 15.88
N GLY A 75 -4.49 -9.24 14.80
CA GLY A 75 -4.08 -8.63 13.55
C GLY A 75 -5.22 -7.85 12.88
N LYS A 76 -4.88 -6.80 12.15
CA LYS A 76 -5.84 -5.94 11.45
C LYS A 76 -5.53 -5.87 9.96
N LEU A 77 -6.55 -6.07 9.14
CA LEU A 77 -6.50 -5.70 7.72
C LEU A 77 -7.22 -4.36 7.56
N ILE A 78 -6.49 -3.38 7.01
CA ILE A 78 -6.93 -1.98 6.92
C ILE A 78 -7.17 -1.66 5.44
N LEU A 79 -8.43 -1.50 5.07
CA LEU A 79 -8.83 -1.16 3.70
C LEU A 79 -8.67 0.33 3.45
N VAL A 80 -7.86 0.68 2.46
CA VAL A 80 -7.74 2.02 1.88
C VAL A 80 -7.93 1.99 0.36
N GLY A 81 -7.84 0.79 -0.26
CA GLY A 81 -8.31 0.52 -1.61
C GLY A 81 -9.81 0.22 -1.60
N ALA A 82 -10.46 0.35 -2.77
CA ALA A 82 -11.89 0.15 -2.93
C ALA A 82 -12.17 -0.87 -4.05
N PRO A 83 -12.11 -2.18 -3.77
CA PRO A 83 -12.51 -3.20 -4.74
C PRO A 83 -14.00 -3.06 -5.08
N SER A 84 -14.35 -3.35 -6.34
CA SER A 84 -15.72 -3.13 -6.85
C SER A 84 -16.70 -4.18 -6.37
N LYS A 85 -16.23 -5.37 -6.02
CA LYS A 85 -17.09 -6.47 -5.56
C LYS A 85 -17.24 -6.49 -4.05
N PRO A 86 -18.39 -6.94 -3.54
CA PRO A 86 -18.60 -7.15 -2.11
C PRO A 86 -17.55 -8.10 -1.52
N ILE A 87 -17.01 -7.74 -0.36
CA ILE A 87 -16.08 -8.58 0.38
C ILE A 87 -16.85 -9.73 1.03
N GLN A 88 -16.40 -10.96 0.81
CA GLN A 88 -17.03 -12.16 1.37
C GLN A 88 -16.17 -12.74 2.48
N LEU A 89 -16.61 -12.54 3.73
CA LEU A 89 -15.94 -13.06 4.93
C LEU A 89 -16.98 -13.69 5.87
N GLY A 90 -16.60 -14.80 6.48
CA GLY A 90 -17.40 -15.48 7.50
C GLY A 90 -16.90 -15.19 8.91
N ALA A 91 -17.71 -15.51 9.91
CA ALA A 91 -17.35 -15.31 11.31
C ALA A 91 -16.02 -15.99 11.70
N PHE A 92 -15.74 -17.17 11.15
CA PHE A 92 -14.51 -17.91 11.40
C PHE A 92 -13.25 -17.33 10.75
N ASP A 93 -13.36 -16.32 9.91
CA ASP A 93 -12.19 -15.59 9.41
C ASP A 93 -11.67 -14.60 10.48
N PHE A 94 -12.46 -14.30 11.51
CA PHE A 94 -12.17 -13.34 12.59
C PHE A 94 -11.95 -14.00 13.96
N ILE A 95 -12.89 -14.88 14.36
CA ILE A 95 -12.97 -15.41 15.74
C ILE A 95 -11.68 -16.09 16.22
N PRO A 96 -11.07 -17.03 15.46
CA PRO A 96 -9.97 -17.87 15.96
C PRO A 96 -8.76 -17.08 16.47
N ARG A 97 -8.52 -15.89 15.90
CA ARG A 97 -7.36 -15.08 16.23
C ARG A 97 -7.70 -13.63 16.57
N ARG A 98 -8.97 -13.35 16.89
CA ARG A 98 -9.45 -12.01 17.23
C ARG A 98 -9.04 -10.96 16.19
N LYS A 99 -9.14 -11.30 14.90
CA LYS A 99 -8.76 -10.45 13.80
C LYS A 99 -9.79 -9.35 13.57
N ALA A 100 -9.38 -8.26 12.94
CA ALA A 100 -10.27 -7.17 12.55
C ALA A 100 -10.09 -6.81 11.07
N LEU A 101 -11.20 -6.46 10.42
CA LEU A 101 -11.24 -5.75 9.16
C LEU A 101 -11.71 -4.33 9.47
N VAL A 102 -10.92 -3.34 9.09
CA VAL A 102 -11.22 -1.92 9.33
C VAL A 102 -11.04 -1.12 8.04
N GLY A 103 -11.71 -0.01 7.91
CA GLY A 103 -11.55 0.92 6.80
C GLY A 103 -10.95 2.24 7.26
N SER A 104 -10.27 2.92 6.35
CA SER A 104 -9.81 4.29 6.56
C SER A 104 -10.05 5.10 5.29
N LEU A 105 -10.65 6.27 5.47
CA LEU A 105 -10.89 7.23 4.40
C LEU A 105 -9.84 8.35 4.48
N ILE A 106 -10.05 9.41 3.70
CA ILE A 106 -9.21 10.61 3.73
C ILE A 106 -9.26 11.29 5.10
N GLY A 107 -8.14 11.88 5.52
CA GLY A 107 -8.08 12.70 6.73
C GLY A 107 -8.59 14.12 6.53
N GLY A 108 -8.89 14.80 7.64
CA GLY A 108 -9.21 16.23 7.65
C GLY A 108 -7.97 17.11 7.46
N ILE A 109 -8.18 18.44 7.41
CA ILE A 109 -7.09 19.42 7.19
C ILE A 109 -6.02 19.28 8.28
N LYS A 110 -6.44 19.13 9.56
CA LYS A 110 -5.50 18.99 10.68
C LYS A 110 -4.65 17.71 10.54
N GLU A 111 -5.27 16.57 10.24
CA GLU A 111 -4.55 15.30 10.06
C GLU A 111 -3.58 15.38 8.87
N THR A 112 -3.99 16.07 7.80
CA THR A 112 -3.12 16.31 6.65
C THR A 112 -1.91 17.17 7.04
N GLN A 113 -2.11 18.21 7.85
CA GLN A 113 -0.99 19.03 8.33
C GLN A 113 -0.08 18.24 9.26
N ASP A 114 -0.65 17.44 10.18
CA ASP A 114 0.14 16.59 11.08
C ASP A 114 0.98 15.58 10.29
N MET A 115 0.41 14.99 9.22
CA MET A 115 1.12 14.11 8.30
C MET A 115 2.26 14.82 7.57
N LEU A 116 2.03 16.05 7.07
CA LEU A 116 3.08 16.84 6.41
C LEU A 116 4.21 17.22 7.36
N ASN A 117 3.88 17.58 8.61
CA ASN A 117 4.86 17.87 9.64
C ASN A 117 5.73 16.63 9.93
N PHE A 118 5.11 15.46 10.07
CA PHE A 118 5.82 14.19 10.25
C PHE A 118 6.72 13.87 9.05
N CYS A 119 6.23 14.08 7.82
CA CYS A 119 7.04 13.90 6.60
C CYS A 119 8.26 14.81 6.60
N GLY A 120 8.09 16.11 6.95
CA GLY A 120 9.18 17.07 7.04
C GLY A 120 10.21 16.69 8.11
N GLU A 121 9.74 16.27 9.29
CA GLU A 121 10.61 15.83 10.39
C GLU A 121 11.42 14.56 10.05
N LYS A 122 10.81 13.61 9.35
CA LYS A 122 11.42 12.32 9.01
C LYS A 122 12.11 12.30 7.64
N GLY A 123 12.05 13.38 6.88
CA GLY A 123 12.61 13.43 5.52
C GLY A 123 11.90 12.51 4.53
N ILE A 124 10.58 12.34 4.67
CA ILE A 124 9.78 11.47 3.80
C ILE A 124 9.24 12.28 2.62
N PHE A 125 9.58 11.88 1.42
CA PHE A 125 9.11 12.52 0.18
C PHE A 125 8.44 11.49 -0.73
N CYS A 126 7.45 11.99 -1.53
CA CYS A 126 6.93 11.22 -2.66
C CYS A 126 7.94 11.26 -3.81
N GLU A 127 8.15 10.12 -4.45
CA GLU A 127 8.72 10.11 -5.79
C GLU A 127 7.67 10.65 -6.78
N VAL A 128 8.06 11.60 -7.61
CA VAL A 128 7.19 12.21 -8.63
C VAL A 128 7.95 12.38 -9.95
N GLU A 129 7.25 12.27 -11.06
CA GLU A 129 7.73 12.70 -12.37
C GLU A 129 7.16 14.09 -12.66
N VAL A 130 8.02 15.09 -12.82
CA VAL A 130 7.59 16.45 -13.17
C VAL A 130 7.31 16.52 -14.65
N ILE A 131 6.13 17.03 -15.02
CA ILE A 131 5.69 17.17 -16.40
C ILE A 131 5.24 18.62 -16.68
N LYS A 132 5.25 19.02 -17.95
CA LYS A 132 4.65 20.26 -18.42
C LYS A 132 3.14 20.09 -18.68
N PRO A 133 2.35 21.18 -18.68
CA PRO A 133 0.90 21.11 -18.94
C PRO A 133 0.54 20.41 -20.26
N GLU A 134 1.34 20.58 -21.30
CA GLU A 134 1.10 19.98 -22.63
C GLU A 134 1.21 18.45 -22.62
N GLN A 135 1.84 17.88 -21.59
CA GLN A 135 2.06 16.44 -21.45
C GLN A 135 0.94 15.72 -20.70
N ILE A 136 -0.10 16.43 -20.24
CA ILE A 136 -1.17 15.88 -19.40
C ILE A 136 -1.81 14.64 -20.03
N ASN A 137 -2.17 14.66 -21.31
CA ASN A 137 -2.84 13.53 -21.96
C ASN A 137 -1.92 12.29 -21.99
N VAL A 138 -0.65 12.48 -22.35
CA VAL A 138 0.35 11.39 -22.34
C VAL A 138 0.56 10.84 -20.93
N ALA A 139 0.57 11.73 -19.93
CA ALA A 139 0.70 11.32 -18.54
C ALA A 139 -0.51 10.50 -18.05
N TYR A 140 -1.73 10.85 -18.50
CA TYR A 140 -2.93 10.04 -18.23
C TYR A 140 -2.82 8.64 -18.82
N ASP A 141 -2.42 8.52 -20.09
CA ASP A 141 -2.26 7.21 -20.73
C ASP A 141 -1.22 6.35 -20.01
N ARG A 142 -0.09 6.95 -19.61
CA ARG A 142 0.95 6.28 -18.83
C ARG A 142 0.45 5.88 -17.44
N ALA A 143 -0.32 6.72 -16.76
CA ALA A 143 -0.88 6.41 -15.46
C ALA A 143 -1.86 5.24 -15.54
N VAL A 144 -2.71 5.17 -16.56
CA VAL A 144 -3.62 4.06 -16.82
C VAL A 144 -2.85 2.75 -17.09
N ALA A 145 -1.75 2.84 -17.83
CA ALA A 145 -0.86 1.70 -18.09
C ALA A 145 -0.03 1.28 -16.87
N GLY A 146 -0.03 2.05 -15.76
CA GLY A 146 0.81 1.81 -14.60
C GLY A 146 2.29 2.15 -14.81
N ASP A 147 2.60 2.90 -15.87
CA ASP A 147 3.95 3.37 -16.24
C ASP A 147 4.22 4.75 -15.62
N VAL A 148 4.29 4.82 -14.31
CA VAL A 148 4.65 6.03 -13.56
C VAL A 148 5.20 5.69 -12.16
N LYS A 149 6.20 6.44 -11.71
CA LYS A 149 6.81 6.26 -10.38
C LYS A 149 6.67 7.54 -9.52
N TYR A 150 5.63 7.75 -8.80
CA TYR A 150 4.39 6.98 -8.67
C TYR A 150 3.22 7.87 -9.02
N ARG A 151 3.51 9.13 -9.36
CA ARG A 151 2.55 10.15 -9.79
C ARG A 151 3.24 11.21 -10.62
N PHE A 152 2.46 11.89 -11.42
CA PHE A 152 2.91 13.09 -12.11
C PHE A 152 2.67 14.34 -11.26
N SER A 153 3.60 15.28 -11.31
CA SER A 153 3.45 16.63 -10.80
C SER A 153 3.55 17.60 -11.97
N ILE A 154 2.55 18.44 -12.14
CA ILE A 154 2.52 19.40 -13.26
C ILE A 154 3.24 20.68 -12.83
N ASP A 155 4.27 21.07 -13.56
CA ASP A 155 4.92 22.36 -13.38
C ASP A 155 4.06 23.46 -14.04
N VAL A 156 3.40 24.24 -13.19
CA VAL A 156 2.52 25.34 -13.63
C VAL A 156 3.25 26.65 -13.89
N SER A 157 4.57 26.71 -13.68
CA SER A 157 5.36 27.92 -13.93
C SER A 157 5.44 28.28 -15.43
N HIS A 158 5.04 27.37 -16.29
CA HIS A 158 4.99 27.52 -17.74
C HIS A 158 3.56 27.69 -18.30
N MET A 159 2.57 27.94 -17.45
CA MET A 159 1.18 28.20 -17.85
C MET A 159 0.94 29.68 -18.13
#